data_e0431cd816f803281af748aabd3bc90f
#
_entry.id   e0431cd816f803281af748aabd3bc90f
#
_cell.length_a   1.000
_cell.length_b   1.000
_cell.length_c   1.000
_cell.angle_alpha   90.00
_cell.angle_beta   90.00
_cell.angle_gamma   90.00
#
_symmetry.space_group_name_H-M   'P 1'
#
loop_
_entity.id
_entity.type
_entity.pdbx_description
1 polymer ?
#
loop_
_entity_poly.entity_id
_entity_poly.type
_entity_poly.pdbx_seq_one_letter_code
_entity_poly.pdbx_strand_id
1 'polypeptide(L)'
;MNLKFDDQNINVFTITPRTLEAEDYWENIDQVGEWCGKYDFTGPLLFTGNDTFVEPWVCCQAMVERYGLSPLIAINPLYAHPFTVAKMVSSIAYVYEKQIFLNMVTGTAVNHAHQLNCFLDHDEKYVRLLEYIQIVQALISREGREVVFEGEHYKVDKLALVPAVPENLRPDYFIAGHSEKATWVRDETGAIGMKMLMPELAGVVCEDRGIHFGVVTRETEAAAWEAANKRFPEDRRGQHMLDRSMKNTESVWKKRLKFAADAPDQADNGYWLAPFRNFQADCPYFVGSHEQLADVVAGLIEKGVTEIILDVPGDENEFEQTAIAFELAGRKLESATPVSERESVLVS
;
A
#
# COMPACT_ATOMS: atom_id res chain seq x y z
N MET A 1 13.14 -1.26 9.86
CA MET A 1 12.18 -0.51 10.70
C MET A 1 11.23 -1.49 11.38
N ASN A 2 11.58 -2.00 12.53
CA ASN A 2 10.70 -2.89 13.28
C ASN A 2 9.89 -2.02 14.25
N LEU A 3 8.86 -1.36 13.74
CA LEU A 3 8.01 -0.48 14.53
C LEU A 3 6.92 -1.33 15.21
N LYS A 4 6.79 -1.14 16.53
CA LYS A 4 5.71 -1.74 17.33
C LYS A 4 5.08 -0.67 18.19
N PHE A 5 3.78 -0.76 18.34
CA PHE A 5 3.00 0.07 19.26
C PHE A 5 1.87 -0.77 19.86
N ASP A 6 1.74 -0.78 21.17
CA ASP A 6 0.75 -1.59 21.93
C ASP A 6 0.69 -3.06 21.45
N ASP A 7 1.86 -3.72 21.37
CA ASP A 7 2.05 -5.09 20.87
C ASP A 7 1.64 -5.32 19.39
N GLN A 8 1.24 -4.29 18.66
CA GLN A 8 0.96 -4.37 17.22
C GLN A 8 2.20 -4.06 16.38
N ASN A 9 2.44 -4.86 15.36
CA ASN A 9 3.43 -4.55 14.34
C ASN A 9 2.90 -3.45 13.41
N ILE A 10 3.75 -2.48 13.10
CA ILE A 10 3.46 -1.46 12.09
C ILE A 10 4.14 -1.89 10.79
N ASN A 11 3.35 -2.14 9.77
CA ASN A 11 3.85 -2.53 8.46
C ASN A 11 4.18 -1.29 7.63
N VAL A 12 5.38 -1.26 7.07
CA VAL A 12 5.83 -0.18 6.20
C VAL A 12 6.18 -0.76 4.83
N PHE A 13 5.39 -0.39 3.84
CA PHE A 13 5.57 -0.77 2.46
C PHE A 13 6.13 0.40 1.65
N THR A 14 6.73 0.11 0.51
CA THR A 14 7.03 1.11 -0.51
C THR A 14 6.47 0.67 -1.86
N ILE A 15 6.35 1.60 -2.80
CA ILE A 15 5.88 1.31 -4.15
C ILE A 15 7.07 0.99 -5.04
N THR A 16 6.92 0.02 -5.95
CA THR A 16 7.92 -0.26 -6.98
C THR A 16 7.91 0.80 -8.08
N PRO A 17 9.07 1.15 -8.67
CA PRO A 17 9.14 2.07 -9.79
C PRO A 17 8.27 1.62 -10.97
N ARG A 18 7.61 2.57 -11.62
CA ARG A 18 6.91 2.35 -12.88
C ARG A 18 7.85 2.69 -14.04
N THR A 19 8.79 1.82 -14.29
CA THR A 19 9.71 1.98 -15.42
C THR A 19 9.01 1.54 -16.68
N LEU A 20 9.07 2.37 -17.72
CA LEU A 20 8.53 2.05 -19.06
C LEU A 20 9.54 1.31 -19.94
N GLU A 21 10.80 1.25 -19.52
CA GLU A 21 11.88 0.59 -20.24
C GLU A 21 12.02 -0.86 -19.75
N ALA A 22 11.83 -1.81 -20.67
CA ALA A 22 11.86 -3.23 -20.34
C ALA A 22 13.25 -3.70 -19.86
N GLU A 23 14.32 -3.05 -20.35
CA GLU A 23 15.69 -3.44 -20.04
C GLU A 23 16.03 -3.26 -18.56
N ASP A 24 15.53 -2.19 -17.93
CA ASP A 24 15.84 -1.84 -16.54
C ASP A 24 14.75 -2.27 -15.56
N TYR A 25 13.61 -2.76 -16.03
CA TYR A 25 12.43 -3.01 -15.20
C TYR A 25 12.72 -3.97 -14.05
N TRP A 26 13.33 -5.12 -14.35
CA TRP A 26 13.63 -6.12 -13.34
C TRP A 26 14.72 -5.65 -12.37
N GLU A 27 15.77 -5.03 -12.87
CA GLU A 27 16.85 -4.49 -12.04
C GLU A 27 16.34 -3.46 -11.03
N ASN A 28 15.48 -2.55 -11.46
CA ASN A 28 14.86 -1.55 -10.59
C ASN A 28 13.98 -2.16 -9.51
N ILE A 29 13.19 -3.21 -9.84
CA ILE A 29 12.37 -3.92 -8.85
C ILE A 29 13.24 -4.69 -7.87
N ASP A 30 14.24 -5.40 -8.35
CA ASP A 30 15.16 -6.20 -7.52
C ASP A 30 15.94 -5.29 -6.55
N GLN A 31 16.37 -4.14 -7.00
CA GLN A 31 17.05 -3.11 -6.20
C GLN A 31 16.16 -2.57 -5.07
N VAL A 32 14.87 -2.30 -5.36
CA VAL A 32 13.91 -1.91 -4.32
C VAL A 32 13.73 -3.04 -3.29
N GLY A 33 13.71 -4.29 -3.71
CA GLY A 33 13.66 -5.45 -2.82
C GLY A 33 14.88 -5.51 -1.89
N GLU A 34 16.09 -5.34 -2.43
CA GLU A 34 17.32 -5.28 -1.67
C GLU A 34 17.29 -4.18 -0.59
N TRP A 35 16.89 -2.97 -0.98
CA TRP A 35 16.78 -1.84 -0.05
C TRP A 35 15.70 -2.03 1.00
N CYS A 36 14.55 -2.61 0.64
CA CYS A 36 13.53 -2.99 1.61
C CYS A 36 14.09 -3.93 2.68
N GLY A 37 14.85 -4.96 2.27
CA GLY A 37 15.51 -5.88 3.21
C GLY A 37 16.57 -5.20 4.07
N LYS A 38 17.39 -4.33 3.47
CA LYS A 38 18.47 -3.60 4.18
C LYS A 38 17.95 -2.64 5.24
N TYR A 39 16.84 -1.99 4.99
CA TYR A 39 16.26 -0.96 5.87
C TYR A 39 14.99 -1.43 6.61
N ASP A 40 14.77 -2.75 6.67
CA ASP A 40 13.65 -3.39 7.40
C ASP A 40 12.26 -2.86 7.02
N PHE A 41 12.00 -2.62 5.75
CA PHE A 41 10.64 -2.44 5.24
C PHE A 41 9.93 -3.80 5.21
N THR A 42 8.61 -3.80 5.39
CA THR A 42 7.79 -5.01 5.28
C THR A 42 7.90 -5.63 3.89
N GLY A 43 7.88 -4.78 2.85
CA GLY A 43 8.09 -5.17 1.47
C GLY A 43 7.59 -4.14 0.46
N PRO A 44 7.74 -4.39 -0.83
CA PRO A 44 7.18 -3.52 -1.86
C PRO A 44 5.71 -3.82 -2.15
N LEU A 45 4.95 -2.79 -2.56
CA LEU A 45 3.70 -2.93 -3.28
C LEU A 45 4.00 -3.27 -4.75
N LEU A 46 3.53 -4.41 -5.19
CA LEU A 46 3.69 -4.94 -6.54
C LEU A 46 2.41 -4.70 -7.35
N PHE A 47 2.52 -3.94 -8.42
CA PHE A 47 1.39 -3.61 -9.28
C PHE A 47 0.95 -4.78 -10.16
N THR A 48 -0.33 -4.78 -10.55
CA THR A 48 -0.92 -5.70 -11.52
C THR A 48 -1.48 -4.93 -12.71
N GLY A 49 -1.34 -5.47 -13.90
CA GLY A 49 -1.86 -4.87 -15.13
C GLY A 49 -1.04 -5.24 -16.35
N ASN A 50 -1.57 -4.94 -17.54
CA ASN A 50 -0.86 -5.18 -18.79
C ASN A 50 0.23 -4.14 -19.09
N ASP A 51 0.37 -3.14 -18.24
CA ASP A 51 1.40 -2.10 -18.26
C ASP A 51 2.62 -2.44 -17.36
N THR A 52 2.62 -3.61 -16.72
CA THR A 52 3.77 -4.16 -16.00
C THR A 52 4.46 -5.22 -16.84
N PHE A 53 5.80 -5.21 -16.91
CA PHE A 53 6.56 -6.20 -17.71
C PHE A 53 6.59 -7.58 -17.08
N VAL A 54 6.44 -7.67 -15.77
CA VAL A 54 6.47 -8.93 -15.02
C VAL A 54 5.22 -9.05 -14.18
N GLU A 55 4.65 -10.24 -14.17
CA GLU A 55 3.48 -10.57 -13.37
C GLU A 55 3.83 -10.46 -11.87
N PRO A 56 3.00 -9.77 -11.03
CA PRO A 56 3.36 -9.48 -9.63
C PRO A 56 3.64 -10.71 -8.76
N TRP A 57 3.07 -11.87 -9.07
CA TRP A 57 3.36 -13.10 -8.34
C TRP A 57 4.79 -13.61 -8.55
N VAL A 58 5.37 -13.38 -9.73
CA VAL A 58 6.77 -13.69 -10.02
C VAL A 58 7.69 -12.77 -9.24
N CYS A 59 7.37 -11.48 -9.22
CA CYS A 59 8.08 -10.50 -8.38
C CYS A 59 7.97 -10.85 -6.89
N CYS A 60 6.76 -11.20 -6.42
CA CYS A 60 6.52 -11.61 -5.03
C CYS A 60 7.42 -12.78 -4.62
N GLN A 61 7.43 -13.84 -5.41
CA GLN A 61 8.27 -15.00 -5.11
C GLN A 61 9.74 -14.60 -4.98
N ALA A 62 10.26 -13.79 -5.90
CA ALA A 62 11.64 -13.33 -5.85
C ALA A 62 11.93 -12.48 -4.59
N MET A 63 11.02 -11.59 -4.18
CA MET A 63 11.16 -10.77 -2.97
C MET A 63 11.17 -11.61 -1.70
N VAL A 64 10.28 -12.60 -1.62
CA VAL A 64 10.23 -13.56 -0.50
C VAL A 64 11.50 -14.38 -0.43
N GLU A 65 11.92 -14.97 -1.56
CA GLU A 65 13.05 -15.89 -1.61
C GLU A 65 14.40 -15.21 -1.38
N ARG A 66 14.62 -14.05 -2.02
CA ARG A 66 15.93 -13.37 -1.98
C ARG A 66 16.12 -12.52 -0.74
N TYR A 67 15.07 -11.84 -0.29
CA TYR A 67 15.16 -10.81 0.74
C TYR A 67 14.34 -11.10 1.99
N GLY A 68 13.58 -12.21 2.03
CA GLY A 68 12.74 -12.56 3.16
C GLY A 68 11.61 -11.58 3.43
N LEU A 69 11.16 -10.81 2.43
CA LEU A 69 10.14 -9.77 2.55
C LEU A 69 8.71 -10.36 2.58
N SER A 70 7.77 -9.53 2.99
CA SER A 70 6.32 -9.78 2.95
C SER A 70 5.65 -8.77 2.00
N PRO A 71 5.67 -8.98 0.68
CA PRO A 71 5.16 -8.01 -0.28
C PRO A 71 3.65 -7.80 -0.19
N LEU A 72 3.19 -6.61 -0.61
CA LEU A 72 1.80 -6.26 -0.83
C LEU A 72 1.48 -6.39 -2.33
N ILE A 73 0.66 -7.36 -2.70
CA ILE A 73 0.40 -7.71 -4.10
C ILE A 73 -0.94 -7.12 -4.54
N ALA A 74 -0.95 -6.34 -5.61
CA ALA A 74 -2.18 -5.86 -6.20
C ALA A 74 -2.93 -6.99 -6.91
N ILE A 75 -4.19 -7.19 -6.55
CA ILE A 75 -5.06 -8.24 -7.09
C ILE A 75 -6.28 -7.60 -7.75
N ASN A 76 -6.47 -7.91 -9.03
CA ASN A 76 -7.65 -7.51 -9.78
C ASN A 76 -8.50 -8.76 -10.12
N PRO A 77 -9.77 -8.82 -9.73
CA PRO A 77 -10.68 -9.93 -10.03
C PRO A 77 -10.83 -10.26 -11.53
N LEU A 78 -10.41 -9.34 -12.41
CA LEU A 78 -10.47 -9.55 -13.85
C LEU A 78 -9.39 -10.50 -14.36
N TYR A 79 -8.23 -10.57 -13.69
CA TYR A 79 -7.06 -11.29 -14.22
C TYR A 79 -6.94 -12.73 -13.73
N ALA A 80 -7.52 -13.07 -12.58
CA ALA A 80 -7.43 -14.41 -12.03
C ALA A 80 -8.70 -14.81 -11.27
N HIS A 81 -9.03 -16.10 -11.28
CA HIS A 81 -10.10 -16.65 -10.44
C HIS A 81 -9.71 -16.59 -8.95
N PRO A 82 -10.64 -16.37 -7.99
CA PRO A 82 -10.33 -16.28 -6.56
C PRO A 82 -9.61 -17.52 -6.02
N PHE A 83 -9.91 -18.71 -6.55
CA PHE A 83 -9.17 -19.95 -6.23
C PHE A 83 -7.68 -19.84 -6.56
N THR A 84 -7.33 -19.23 -7.70
CA THR A 84 -5.93 -19.09 -8.12
C THR A 84 -5.16 -18.25 -7.12
N VAL A 85 -5.73 -17.14 -6.66
CA VAL A 85 -5.11 -16.27 -5.65
C VAL A 85 -4.98 -16.99 -4.30
N ALA A 86 -6.04 -17.66 -3.83
CA ALA A 86 -5.98 -18.45 -2.60
C ALA A 86 -4.89 -19.54 -2.69
N LYS A 87 -4.75 -20.20 -3.86
CA LYS A 87 -3.73 -21.23 -4.10
C LYS A 87 -2.32 -20.65 -4.12
N MET A 88 -2.11 -19.47 -4.68
CA MET A 88 -0.81 -18.79 -4.67
C MET A 88 -0.42 -18.37 -3.25
N VAL A 89 -1.33 -17.79 -2.47
CA VAL A 89 -1.13 -17.49 -1.04
C VAL A 89 -0.73 -18.76 -0.27
N SER A 90 -1.51 -19.84 -0.45
CA SER A 90 -1.23 -21.13 0.18
C SER A 90 0.15 -21.69 -0.20
N SER A 91 0.56 -21.51 -1.46
CA SER A 91 1.86 -21.98 -1.94
C SER A 91 3.02 -21.20 -1.33
N ILE A 92 2.93 -19.86 -1.26
CA ILE A 92 3.92 -19.00 -0.61
C ILE A 92 4.03 -19.34 0.88
N ALA A 93 2.90 -19.46 1.57
CA ALA A 93 2.87 -19.82 2.99
C ALA A 93 3.50 -21.19 3.25
N TYR A 94 3.23 -22.18 2.38
CA TYR A 94 3.75 -23.55 2.53
C TYR A 94 5.24 -23.68 2.22
N VAL A 95 5.72 -22.99 1.15
CA VAL A 95 7.11 -23.16 0.68
C VAL A 95 8.07 -22.29 1.48
N TYR A 96 7.65 -21.05 1.81
CA TYR A 96 8.54 -20.05 2.40
C TYR A 96 8.21 -19.70 3.85
N GLU A 97 7.13 -20.24 4.41
CA GLU A 97 6.65 -19.92 5.77
C GLU A 97 6.49 -18.39 5.96
N LYS A 98 5.97 -17.71 4.92
CA LYS A 98 5.91 -16.25 4.86
C LYS A 98 4.48 -15.76 4.65
N GLN A 99 4.07 -14.76 5.45
CA GLN A 99 2.87 -13.98 5.21
C GLN A 99 3.12 -13.02 4.04
N ILE A 100 2.11 -12.83 3.21
CA ILE A 100 2.04 -11.78 2.18
C ILE A 100 0.75 -11.00 2.35
N PHE A 101 0.66 -9.84 1.70
CA PHE A 101 -0.49 -8.95 1.81
C PHE A 101 -1.17 -8.77 0.45
N LEU A 102 -2.49 -8.54 0.43
CA LEU A 102 -3.28 -8.45 -0.80
C LEU A 102 -3.92 -7.07 -0.93
N ASN A 103 -3.50 -6.28 -1.92
CA ASN A 103 -4.13 -5.01 -2.27
C ASN A 103 -5.22 -5.25 -3.32
N MET A 104 -6.47 -5.24 -2.89
CA MET A 104 -7.63 -5.59 -3.70
C MET A 104 -8.09 -4.39 -4.52
N VAL A 105 -7.95 -4.48 -5.84
CA VAL A 105 -8.27 -3.38 -6.76
C VAL A 105 -9.34 -3.77 -7.79
N THR A 106 -10.22 -2.85 -8.13
CA THR A 106 -11.24 -3.05 -9.18
C THR A 106 -10.71 -2.78 -10.58
N GLY A 107 -9.51 -2.15 -10.68
CA GLY A 107 -8.94 -1.65 -11.93
C GLY A 107 -9.53 -0.28 -12.33
N THR A 108 -8.65 0.67 -12.62
CA THR A 108 -9.03 2.04 -13.02
C THR A 108 -8.98 2.25 -14.53
N ALA A 109 -8.32 1.37 -15.27
CA ALA A 109 -8.14 1.46 -16.72
C ALA A 109 -9.33 0.83 -17.44
N VAL A 110 -10.32 1.66 -17.79
CA VAL A 110 -11.54 1.23 -18.52
C VAL A 110 -11.19 0.51 -19.82
N ASN A 111 -10.18 1.01 -20.54
CA ASN A 111 -9.76 0.39 -21.80
C ASN A 111 -9.23 -1.04 -21.62
N HIS A 112 -8.48 -1.32 -20.57
CA HIS A 112 -7.97 -2.67 -20.29
C HIS A 112 -9.11 -3.64 -19.94
N ALA A 113 -10.11 -3.17 -19.18
CA ALA A 113 -11.29 -3.99 -18.88
C ALA A 113 -12.05 -4.36 -20.18
N HIS A 114 -12.25 -3.41 -21.07
CA HIS A 114 -12.90 -3.66 -22.37
C HIS A 114 -12.11 -4.64 -23.24
N GLN A 115 -10.77 -4.53 -23.29
CA GLN A 115 -9.91 -5.48 -24.01
C GLN A 115 -10.06 -6.92 -23.52
N LEU A 116 -10.38 -7.11 -22.24
CA LEU A 116 -10.66 -8.40 -21.61
C LEU A 116 -12.16 -8.72 -21.57
N ASN A 117 -12.96 -8.08 -22.42
CA ASN A 117 -14.40 -8.29 -22.54
C ASN A 117 -15.17 -8.08 -21.20
N CYS A 118 -14.72 -7.16 -20.36
CA CYS A 118 -15.37 -6.80 -19.12
C CYS A 118 -15.98 -5.39 -19.25
N PHE A 119 -17.30 -5.30 -19.14
CA PHE A 119 -18.08 -4.06 -19.32
C PHE A 119 -18.85 -3.68 -18.05
N LEU A 120 -18.46 -4.23 -16.89
CA LEU A 120 -19.08 -3.90 -15.61
C LEU A 120 -18.88 -2.42 -15.29
N ASP A 121 -19.92 -1.79 -14.76
CA ASP A 121 -19.83 -0.43 -14.26
C ASP A 121 -19.07 -0.38 -12.93
N HIS A 122 -18.93 0.83 -12.35
CA HIS A 122 -18.22 1.04 -11.11
C HIS A 122 -18.77 0.19 -9.95
N ASP A 123 -20.08 0.16 -9.77
CA ASP A 123 -20.71 -0.49 -8.64
C ASP A 123 -20.71 -2.01 -8.79
N GLU A 124 -20.94 -2.51 -10.00
CA GLU A 124 -20.85 -3.94 -10.35
C GLU A 124 -19.43 -4.48 -10.12
N LYS A 125 -18.40 -3.70 -10.42
CA LYS A 125 -17.00 -4.06 -10.11
C LYS A 125 -16.77 -4.27 -8.61
N TYR A 126 -17.41 -3.46 -7.75
CA TYR A 126 -17.31 -3.64 -6.30
C TYR A 126 -18.12 -4.82 -5.78
N VAL A 127 -19.28 -5.13 -6.36
CA VAL A 127 -20.03 -6.38 -6.05
C VAL A 127 -19.15 -7.59 -6.37
N ARG A 128 -18.55 -7.62 -7.56
CA ARG A 128 -17.62 -8.69 -7.95
C ARG A 128 -16.42 -8.77 -7.01
N LEU A 129 -15.87 -7.63 -6.58
CA LEU A 129 -14.74 -7.58 -5.65
C LEU A 129 -15.11 -8.17 -4.29
N LEU A 130 -16.29 -7.84 -3.77
CA LEU A 130 -16.79 -8.39 -2.51
C LEU A 130 -16.84 -9.93 -2.56
N GLU A 131 -17.54 -10.49 -3.54
CA GLU A 131 -17.65 -11.94 -3.72
C GLU A 131 -16.27 -12.60 -3.86
N TYR A 132 -15.38 -11.95 -4.59
CA TYR A 132 -14.01 -12.41 -4.77
C TYR A 132 -13.25 -12.51 -3.45
N ILE A 133 -13.27 -11.46 -2.63
CA ILE A 133 -12.59 -11.44 -1.33
C ILE A 133 -13.21 -12.50 -0.41
N GLN A 134 -14.53 -12.59 -0.35
CA GLN A 134 -15.24 -13.57 0.48
C GLN A 134 -14.84 -15.02 0.13
N ILE A 135 -14.70 -15.33 -1.16
CA ILE A 135 -14.26 -16.67 -1.60
C ILE A 135 -12.81 -16.92 -1.19
N VAL A 136 -11.90 -15.95 -1.42
CA VAL A 136 -10.49 -16.08 -1.03
C VAL A 136 -10.36 -16.26 0.48
N GLN A 137 -11.05 -15.45 1.27
CA GLN A 137 -11.08 -15.56 2.73
C GLN A 137 -11.63 -16.92 3.19
N ALA A 138 -12.74 -17.37 2.61
CA ALA A 138 -13.34 -18.65 2.96
C ALA A 138 -12.40 -19.83 2.65
N LEU A 139 -11.73 -19.83 1.49
CA LEU A 139 -10.79 -20.88 1.12
C LEU A 139 -9.58 -20.92 2.04
N ILE A 140 -9.04 -19.75 2.43
CA ILE A 140 -7.86 -19.64 3.28
C ILE A 140 -8.18 -19.98 4.74
N SER A 141 -9.35 -19.54 5.28
CA SER A 141 -9.69 -19.72 6.70
C SER A 141 -10.23 -21.09 7.07
N ARG A 142 -10.74 -21.86 6.10
CA ARG A 142 -11.42 -23.14 6.38
C ARG A 142 -10.50 -24.35 6.56
N GLU A 143 -9.21 -24.19 6.57
CA GLU A 143 -8.25 -25.23 6.92
C GLU A 143 -8.42 -26.51 6.08
N GLY A 144 -8.61 -26.37 4.78
CA GLY A 144 -8.81 -27.48 3.84
C GLY A 144 -10.23 -28.04 3.79
N ARG A 145 -11.20 -27.47 4.54
CA ARG A 145 -12.61 -27.87 4.44
C ARG A 145 -13.26 -27.28 3.19
N GLU A 146 -14.28 -27.97 2.69
CA GLU A 146 -15.03 -27.55 1.50
C GLU A 146 -15.72 -26.19 1.69
N VAL A 147 -15.63 -25.35 0.65
CA VAL A 147 -16.31 -24.07 0.51
C VAL A 147 -17.40 -24.20 -0.56
N VAL A 148 -18.60 -23.76 -0.23
CA VAL A 148 -19.70 -23.55 -1.18
C VAL A 148 -20.04 -22.08 -1.17
N PHE A 149 -20.10 -21.47 -2.35
CA PHE A 149 -20.43 -20.05 -2.52
C PHE A 149 -21.33 -19.90 -3.76
N GLU A 150 -22.37 -19.09 -3.68
CA GLU A 150 -23.25 -18.78 -4.79
C GLU A 150 -23.56 -17.28 -4.76
N GLY A 151 -22.91 -16.54 -5.68
CA GLY A 151 -23.05 -15.10 -5.85
C GLY A 151 -23.51 -14.76 -7.26
N GLU A 152 -23.49 -13.48 -7.58
CA GLU A 152 -23.84 -12.94 -8.89
C GLU A 152 -22.74 -13.18 -9.94
N HIS A 153 -21.48 -13.04 -9.52
CA HIS A 153 -20.30 -13.13 -10.40
C HIS A 153 -19.56 -14.44 -10.26
N TYR A 154 -19.65 -15.11 -9.10
CA TYR A 154 -18.90 -16.34 -8.83
C TYR A 154 -19.81 -17.41 -8.25
N LYS A 155 -19.52 -18.66 -8.67
CA LYS A 155 -20.12 -19.85 -8.06
C LYS A 155 -19.00 -20.86 -7.77
N VAL A 156 -18.97 -21.36 -6.54
CA VAL A 156 -18.01 -22.37 -6.08
C VAL A 156 -18.78 -23.50 -5.41
N ASP A 157 -18.53 -24.74 -5.81
CA ASP A 157 -19.20 -25.91 -5.24
C ASP A 157 -18.16 -26.88 -4.65
N LYS A 158 -18.21 -27.07 -3.33
CA LYS A 158 -17.37 -28.02 -2.57
C LYS A 158 -15.88 -27.92 -2.87
N LEU A 159 -15.37 -26.71 -3.04
CA LEU A 159 -13.97 -26.44 -3.32
C LEU A 159 -13.18 -26.38 -2.01
N ALA A 160 -12.10 -27.15 -1.91
CA ALA A 160 -11.18 -27.12 -0.79
C ALA A 160 -9.80 -26.62 -1.22
N LEU A 161 -9.14 -25.87 -0.34
CA LEU A 161 -7.77 -25.37 -0.55
C LEU A 161 -6.76 -26.31 0.13
N VAL A 162 -5.78 -26.78 -0.63
CA VAL A 162 -4.69 -27.64 -0.14
C VAL A 162 -3.36 -27.11 -0.70
N PRO A 163 -2.32 -26.93 0.14
CA PRO A 163 -2.31 -27.04 1.61
C PRO A 163 -3.13 -25.94 2.28
N ALA A 164 -3.54 -26.17 3.52
CA ALA A 164 -4.18 -25.14 4.35
C ALA A 164 -3.17 -24.05 4.70
N VAL A 165 -3.66 -22.80 4.88
CA VAL A 165 -2.83 -21.66 5.28
C VAL A 165 -2.86 -21.56 6.81
N PRO A 166 -1.71 -21.63 7.51
CA PRO A 166 -1.62 -21.38 8.96
C PRO A 166 -2.18 -20.00 9.32
N GLU A 167 -2.80 -19.88 10.48
CA GLU A 167 -3.48 -18.64 10.89
C GLU A 167 -2.55 -17.42 10.89
N ASN A 168 -1.35 -17.58 11.39
CA ASN A 168 -0.31 -16.53 11.45
C ASN A 168 0.30 -16.15 10.08
N LEU A 169 -0.05 -16.87 9.01
CA LEU A 169 0.41 -16.62 7.63
C LEU A 169 -0.74 -16.20 6.70
N ARG A 170 -1.96 -16.04 7.25
CA ARG A 170 -3.10 -15.54 6.47
C ARG A 170 -2.85 -14.09 6.06
N PRO A 171 -3.19 -13.71 4.81
CA PRO A 171 -2.98 -12.34 4.34
C PRO A 171 -3.97 -11.36 4.98
N ASP A 172 -3.53 -10.13 5.19
CA ASP A 172 -4.43 -9.00 5.34
C ASP A 172 -4.81 -8.45 3.96
N TYR A 173 -6.01 -7.86 3.88
CA TYR A 173 -6.60 -7.35 2.65
C TYR A 173 -6.68 -5.83 2.72
N PHE A 174 -6.24 -5.14 1.66
CA PHE A 174 -6.20 -3.69 1.57
C PHE A 174 -7.15 -3.21 0.49
N ILE A 175 -7.84 -2.11 0.75
CA ILE A 175 -8.73 -1.45 -0.23
C ILE A 175 -8.44 0.06 -0.21
N ALA A 176 -8.00 0.58 -1.35
CA ALA A 176 -7.62 1.99 -1.51
C ALA A 176 -8.76 2.91 -1.99
N GLY A 177 -9.99 2.40 -2.10
CA GLY A 177 -11.14 3.16 -2.57
C GLY A 177 -11.74 4.08 -1.50
N HIS A 178 -12.26 5.25 -1.94
CA HIS A 178 -12.95 6.24 -1.10
C HIS A 178 -14.41 6.45 -1.48
N SER A 179 -14.98 5.61 -2.33
CA SER A 179 -16.40 5.60 -2.66
C SER A 179 -17.22 4.89 -1.59
N GLU A 180 -18.52 5.14 -1.53
CA GLU A 180 -19.44 4.42 -0.63
C GLU A 180 -19.37 2.90 -0.86
N LYS A 181 -19.24 2.48 -2.12
CA LYS A 181 -19.08 1.06 -2.47
C LYS A 181 -17.76 0.46 -1.99
N ALA A 182 -16.66 1.20 -2.04
CA ALA A 182 -15.39 0.76 -1.48
C ALA A 182 -15.47 0.60 0.04
N THR A 183 -16.13 1.55 0.71
CA THR A 183 -16.38 1.49 2.16
C THR A 183 -17.24 0.28 2.51
N TRP A 184 -18.33 0.06 1.78
CA TRP A 184 -19.17 -1.12 1.96
C TRP A 184 -18.40 -2.44 1.83
N VAL A 185 -17.59 -2.62 0.78
CA VAL A 185 -16.78 -3.85 0.62
C VAL A 185 -15.78 -4.02 1.77
N ARG A 186 -15.16 -2.93 2.21
CA ARG A 186 -14.24 -2.94 3.34
C ARG A 186 -14.92 -3.39 4.64
N ASP A 187 -16.10 -2.83 4.94
CA ASP A 187 -16.85 -3.14 6.15
C ASP A 187 -17.34 -4.60 6.16
N GLU A 188 -17.80 -5.11 4.99
CA GLU A 188 -18.24 -6.50 4.84
C GLU A 188 -17.11 -7.54 4.89
N THR A 189 -15.87 -7.13 4.58
CA THR A 189 -14.72 -8.05 4.50
C THR A 189 -13.72 -7.90 5.63
N GLY A 190 -13.82 -6.83 6.43
CA GLY A 190 -12.82 -6.48 7.43
C GLY A 190 -11.49 -6.01 6.83
N ALA A 191 -11.49 -5.62 5.55
CA ALA A 191 -10.28 -5.16 4.87
C ALA A 191 -9.79 -3.81 5.43
N ILE A 192 -8.48 -3.60 5.36
CA ILE A 192 -7.82 -2.37 5.78
C ILE A 192 -8.08 -1.28 4.73
N GLY A 193 -8.66 -0.17 5.15
CA GLY A 193 -8.82 1.00 4.30
C GLY A 193 -7.50 1.76 4.18
N MET A 194 -7.19 2.23 2.96
CA MET A 194 -6.02 3.06 2.70
C MET A 194 -6.46 4.49 2.40
N LYS A 195 -5.98 5.45 3.18
CA LYS A 195 -6.18 6.90 2.96
C LYS A 195 -4.90 7.57 2.48
N MET A 196 -5.05 8.70 1.81
CA MET A 196 -3.93 9.61 1.56
C MET A 196 -3.65 10.49 2.77
N LEU A 197 -2.38 10.86 2.98
CA LEU A 197 -2.03 11.87 3.97
C LEU A 197 -2.81 13.17 3.69
N MET A 198 -3.34 13.78 4.73
CA MET A 198 -4.10 15.02 4.66
C MET A 198 -3.26 16.22 5.12
N PRO A 199 -3.63 17.47 4.78
CA PRO A 199 -2.87 18.65 5.20
C PRO A 199 -2.71 18.80 6.72
N GLU A 200 -3.65 18.26 7.50
CA GLU A 200 -3.59 18.23 8.96
C GLU A 200 -2.61 17.22 9.52
N LEU A 201 -1.93 16.46 8.64
CA LEU A 201 -0.98 15.39 8.97
C LEU A 201 -1.58 14.42 9.99
N ALA A 202 -0.92 14.21 11.13
CA ALA A 202 -1.43 13.39 12.22
C ALA A 202 -2.59 14.03 13.02
N GLY A 203 -3.07 15.22 12.64
CA GLY A 203 -4.19 15.91 13.29
C GLY A 203 -5.54 15.20 13.15
N VAL A 204 -5.73 14.34 12.13
CA VAL A 204 -6.99 13.65 11.85
C VAL A 204 -6.96 12.22 12.39
N VAL A 205 -8.07 11.78 13.01
CA VAL A 205 -8.24 10.37 13.42
C VAL A 205 -8.29 9.47 12.19
N CYS A 206 -7.52 8.40 12.18
CA CYS A 206 -7.45 7.46 11.08
C CYS A 206 -8.33 6.24 11.36
N GLU A 207 -9.58 6.26 10.88
CA GLU A 207 -10.49 5.12 11.02
C GLU A 207 -10.09 3.91 10.15
N ASP A 208 -9.28 4.14 9.11
CA ASP A 208 -8.99 3.14 8.09
C ASP A 208 -7.71 2.33 8.33
N ARG A 209 -6.97 2.61 9.38
CA ARG A 209 -5.70 1.97 9.78
C ARG A 209 -4.55 2.07 8.76
N GLY A 210 -4.82 2.38 7.50
CA GLY A 210 -3.84 2.47 6.43
C GLY A 210 -3.65 3.88 5.89
N ILE A 211 -2.41 4.29 5.62
CA ILE A 211 -2.07 5.60 5.05
C ILE A 211 -1.06 5.49 3.91
N HIS A 212 -1.21 6.34 2.90
CA HIS A 212 -0.31 6.42 1.76
C HIS A 212 0.17 7.85 1.52
N PHE A 213 1.49 8.03 1.42
CA PHE A 213 2.15 9.31 1.11
C PHE A 213 3.60 9.10 0.66
N GLY A 214 4.17 10.12 0.05
CA GLY A 214 5.60 10.16 -0.24
C GLY A 214 6.39 10.90 0.83
N VAL A 215 7.68 10.67 0.90
CA VAL A 215 8.59 11.27 1.88
C VAL A 215 9.84 11.83 1.21
N VAL A 216 10.24 13.04 1.64
CA VAL A 216 11.59 13.54 1.49
C VAL A 216 12.02 14.11 2.84
N THR A 217 12.97 13.44 3.49
CA THR A 217 13.42 13.84 4.83
C THR A 217 14.95 13.89 4.91
N ARG A 218 15.48 14.80 5.72
CA ARG A 218 16.92 14.98 5.98
C ARG A 218 17.13 15.38 7.45
N GLU A 219 18.36 15.54 7.88
CA GLU A 219 18.68 16.01 9.22
C GLU A 219 18.03 17.36 9.55
N THR A 220 17.94 18.26 8.55
CA THR A 220 17.31 19.58 8.69
C THR A 220 16.20 19.78 7.66
N GLU A 221 15.20 20.57 8.01
CA GLU A 221 14.11 20.95 7.12
C GLU A 221 14.61 21.62 5.83
N ALA A 222 15.59 22.54 5.95
CA ALA A 222 16.16 23.22 4.78
C ALA A 222 16.81 22.23 3.79
N ALA A 223 17.56 21.24 4.29
CA ALA A 223 18.17 20.21 3.45
C ALA A 223 17.11 19.28 2.83
N ALA A 224 16.01 19.01 3.55
CA ALA A 224 14.89 18.23 2.99
C ALA A 224 14.21 18.96 1.82
N TRP A 225 13.96 20.25 1.97
CA TRP A 225 13.38 21.06 0.89
C TRP A 225 14.32 21.23 -0.31
N GLU A 226 15.62 21.34 -0.10
CA GLU A 226 16.61 21.34 -1.19
C GLU A 226 16.56 20.04 -1.98
N ALA A 227 16.57 18.89 -1.27
CA ALA A 227 16.46 17.57 -1.88
C ALA A 227 15.12 17.38 -2.61
N ALA A 228 14.01 17.81 -2.01
CA ALA A 228 12.68 17.72 -2.58
C ALA A 228 12.55 18.50 -3.89
N ASN A 229 12.98 19.75 -3.91
CA ASN A 229 12.95 20.60 -5.12
C ASN A 229 13.90 20.09 -6.22
N LYS A 230 15.01 19.47 -5.85
CA LYS A 230 15.93 18.82 -6.81
C LYS A 230 15.30 17.57 -7.42
N ARG A 231 14.61 16.76 -6.61
CA ARG A 231 13.97 15.51 -7.04
C ARG A 231 12.72 15.76 -7.88
N PHE A 232 11.92 16.74 -7.52
CA PHE A 232 10.63 17.06 -8.15
C PHE A 232 10.62 18.50 -8.69
N PRO A 233 11.37 18.77 -9.77
CA PRO A 233 11.38 20.09 -10.39
C PRO A 233 10.01 20.42 -11.00
N GLU A 234 9.74 21.71 -11.15
CA GLU A 234 8.52 22.17 -11.83
C GLU A 234 8.46 21.61 -13.26
N ASP A 235 7.33 20.97 -13.61
CA ASP A 235 7.11 20.37 -14.93
C ASP A 235 5.74 20.76 -15.52
N ARG A 236 5.75 21.76 -16.41
CA ARG A 236 4.55 22.21 -17.13
C ARG A 236 3.96 21.13 -18.05
N ARG A 237 4.79 20.22 -18.59
CA ARG A 237 4.28 19.11 -19.42
C ARG A 237 3.56 18.09 -18.53
N GLY A 238 4.12 17.79 -17.39
CA GLY A 238 3.49 16.95 -16.37
C GLY A 238 2.14 17.51 -15.92
N GLN A 239 2.03 18.81 -15.69
CA GLN A 239 0.75 19.46 -15.36
C GLN A 239 -0.31 19.26 -16.44
N HIS A 240 0.05 19.40 -17.71
CA HIS A 240 -0.87 19.12 -18.82
C HIS A 240 -1.22 17.63 -18.95
N MET A 241 -0.30 16.74 -18.62
CA MET A 241 -0.57 15.29 -18.60
C MET A 241 -1.54 14.94 -17.46
N LEU A 242 -1.37 15.52 -16.28
CA LEU A 242 -2.31 15.38 -15.18
C LEU A 242 -3.73 15.80 -15.60
N ASP A 243 -3.89 16.96 -16.21
CA ASP A 243 -5.20 17.47 -16.67
C ASP A 243 -5.87 16.52 -17.68
N ARG A 244 -5.09 15.86 -18.55
CA ARG A 244 -5.59 14.83 -19.45
C ARG A 244 -5.99 13.55 -18.71
N SER A 245 -5.16 13.11 -17.79
CA SER A 245 -5.41 11.92 -16.96
C SER A 245 -6.70 12.08 -16.13
N MET A 246 -6.94 13.30 -15.62
CA MET A 246 -8.15 13.62 -14.85
C MET A 246 -9.45 13.51 -15.64
N LYS A 247 -9.42 13.63 -16.97
CA LYS A 247 -10.59 13.44 -17.85
C LYS A 247 -11.01 11.97 -18.00
N ASN A 248 -10.09 11.04 -17.74
CA ASN A 248 -10.30 9.60 -17.94
C ASN A 248 -10.28 8.81 -16.62
N THR A 249 -10.28 9.49 -15.46
CA THR A 249 -10.25 8.82 -14.16
C THR A 249 -11.63 8.82 -13.49
N GLU A 250 -12.04 7.67 -12.97
CA GLU A 250 -13.19 7.54 -12.05
C GLU A 250 -12.77 7.74 -10.58
N SER A 251 -11.48 7.83 -10.29
CA SER A 251 -10.92 7.91 -8.94
C SER A 251 -11.35 9.16 -8.19
N VAL A 252 -12.13 9.00 -7.12
CA VAL A 252 -12.60 10.08 -6.25
C VAL A 252 -11.42 10.77 -5.55
N TRP A 253 -10.45 10.01 -5.08
CA TRP A 253 -9.29 10.56 -4.36
C TRP A 253 -8.38 11.39 -5.28
N LYS A 254 -8.13 10.96 -6.53
CA LYS A 254 -7.38 11.78 -7.51
C LYS A 254 -8.06 13.12 -7.76
N LYS A 255 -9.39 13.14 -7.86
CA LYS A 255 -10.15 14.39 -8.02
C LYS A 255 -10.01 15.30 -6.82
N ARG A 256 -10.05 14.76 -5.60
CA ARG A 256 -9.83 15.53 -4.35
C ARG A 256 -8.41 16.09 -4.27
N LEU A 257 -7.38 15.30 -4.57
CA LEU A 257 -5.99 15.76 -4.61
C LEU A 257 -5.78 16.85 -5.67
N LYS A 258 -6.37 16.69 -6.87
CA LYS A 258 -6.30 17.73 -7.91
C LYS A 258 -6.91 19.04 -7.44
N PHE A 259 -8.08 18.99 -6.81
CA PHE A 259 -8.72 20.16 -6.25
C PHE A 259 -7.83 20.84 -5.17
N ALA A 260 -7.24 20.06 -4.29
CA ALA A 260 -6.32 20.57 -3.28
C ALA A 260 -5.02 21.13 -3.89
N ALA A 261 -4.49 20.49 -4.94
CA ALA A 261 -3.26 20.93 -5.61
C ALA A 261 -3.44 22.23 -6.43
N ASP A 262 -4.68 22.54 -6.84
CA ASP A 262 -5.01 23.77 -7.56
C ASP A 262 -5.29 24.95 -6.61
N ALA A 263 -5.46 24.69 -5.30
CA ALA A 263 -5.68 25.76 -4.31
C ALA A 263 -4.37 26.56 -4.09
N PRO A 264 -4.46 27.89 -3.95
CA PRO A 264 -3.32 28.69 -3.53
C PRO A 264 -3.00 28.38 -2.07
N ASP A 265 -1.72 28.32 -1.75
CA ASP A 265 -1.11 28.15 -0.42
C ASP A 265 -1.47 26.84 0.32
N GLN A 266 -0.49 25.98 0.37
CA GLN A 266 -0.50 24.77 1.20
C GLN A 266 0.06 25.08 2.58
N ALA A 267 -0.38 24.30 3.56
CA ALA A 267 0.04 24.46 4.94
C ALA A 267 1.58 24.46 5.06
N ASP A 268 2.10 25.39 5.84
CA ASP A 268 3.54 25.53 6.14
C ASP A 268 3.97 24.49 7.20
N ASN A 269 3.62 23.23 6.98
CA ASN A 269 3.86 22.12 7.90
C ASN A 269 4.52 20.91 7.24
N GLY A 270 5.12 21.08 6.06
CA GLY A 270 5.75 20.01 5.31
C GLY A 270 4.83 19.22 4.37
N TYR A 271 3.51 19.42 4.39
CA TYR A 271 2.60 18.83 3.43
C TYR A 271 2.77 19.44 2.03
N TRP A 272 3.00 18.60 1.02
CA TRP A 272 3.42 19.07 -0.29
C TRP A 272 2.75 18.30 -1.45
N LEU A 273 2.14 19.04 -2.37
CA LEU A 273 1.43 18.47 -3.53
C LEU A 273 2.10 18.77 -4.88
N ALA A 274 3.25 19.44 -4.92
CA ALA A 274 3.91 19.74 -6.20
C ALA A 274 4.29 18.46 -6.99
N PRO A 275 4.77 17.36 -6.39
CA PRO A 275 5.01 16.11 -7.13
C PRO A 275 3.75 15.59 -7.84
N PHE A 276 2.60 15.61 -7.15
CA PHE A 276 1.31 15.24 -7.75
C PHE A 276 0.90 16.23 -8.86
N ARG A 277 1.03 17.54 -8.61
CA ARG A 277 0.69 18.58 -9.59
C ARG A 277 1.50 18.46 -10.87
N ASN A 278 2.78 18.11 -10.74
CA ASN A 278 3.71 17.92 -11.86
C ASN A 278 3.62 16.52 -12.50
N PHE A 279 2.64 15.68 -12.09
CA PHE A 279 2.48 14.31 -12.59
C PHE A 279 3.71 13.41 -12.36
N GLN A 280 4.45 13.69 -11.30
CA GLN A 280 5.65 12.96 -10.88
C GLN A 280 5.37 11.98 -9.74
N ALA A 281 4.22 12.11 -9.08
CA ALA A 281 3.73 11.22 -8.03
C ALA A 281 2.20 11.11 -8.08
N ASP A 282 1.66 10.05 -7.49
CA ASP A 282 0.21 9.81 -7.40
C ASP A 282 -0.36 10.12 -6.00
N CYS A 283 0.46 10.65 -5.08
CA CYS A 283 0.11 10.91 -3.69
C CYS A 283 0.69 12.25 -3.19
N PRO A 284 0.22 12.76 -2.04
CA PRO A 284 0.87 13.86 -1.35
C PRO A 284 2.22 13.44 -0.77
N TYR A 285 3.10 14.40 -0.58
CA TYR A 285 4.40 14.21 0.07
C TYR A 285 4.45 14.93 1.41
N PHE A 286 5.25 14.37 2.32
CA PHE A 286 5.77 15.08 3.47
C PHE A 286 7.24 15.45 3.21
N VAL A 287 7.58 16.73 3.45
CA VAL A 287 8.94 17.25 3.35
C VAL A 287 9.33 17.91 4.66
N GLY A 288 10.39 17.43 5.31
CA GLY A 288 10.81 17.99 6.59
C GLY A 288 12.02 17.29 7.18
N SER A 289 12.41 17.70 8.39
CA SER A 289 13.51 17.05 9.12
C SER A 289 13.11 15.65 9.58
N HIS A 290 14.11 14.83 9.95
CA HIS A 290 13.89 13.51 10.55
C HIS A 290 12.98 13.60 11.78
N GLU A 291 13.19 14.60 12.64
CA GLU A 291 12.38 14.82 13.84
C GLU A 291 10.93 15.18 13.50
N GLN A 292 10.71 16.04 12.51
CA GLN A 292 9.36 16.43 12.07
C GLN A 292 8.61 15.22 11.47
N LEU A 293 9.29 14.41 10.63
CA LEU A 293 8.67 13.18 10.11
C LEU A 293 8.39 12.18 11.24
N ALA A 294 9.31 12.04 12.20
CA ALA A 294 9.11 11.16 13.35
C ALA A 294 7.88 11.56 14.18
N ASP A 295 7.63 12.85 14.38
CA ASP A 295 6.43 13.35 15.06
C ASP A 295 5.16 13.03 14.27
N VAL A 296 5.17 13.19 12.95
CA VAL A 296 4.04 12.82 12.08
C VAL A 296 3.75 11.33 12.14
N VAL A 297 4.78 10.48 11.99
CA VAL A 297 4.63 9.02 12.00
C VAL A 297 4.15 8.54 13.37
N ALA A 298 4.75 9.00 14.46
CA ALA A 298 4.33 8.64 15.81
C ALA A 298 2.86 9.05 16.06
N GLY A 299 2.49 10.28 15.70
CA GLY A 299 1.10 10.76 15.87
C GLY A 299 0.09 10.01 15.01
N LEU A 300 0.46 9.51 13.81
CA LEU A 300 -0.40 8.66 13.00
C LEU A 300 -0.60 7.29 13.66
N ILE A 301 0.47 6.69 14.19
CA ILE A 301 0.42 5.39 14.86
C ILE A 301 -0.43 5.48 16.14
N GLU A 302 -0.25 6.51 16.97
CA GLU A 302 -1.06 6.77 18.16
C GLU A 302 -2.57 6.91 17.85
N LYS A 303 -2.91 7.26 16.61
CA LYS A 303 -4.28 7.37 16.11
C LYS A 303 -4.81 6.13 15.41
N GLY A 304 -4.09 5.02 15.50
CA GLY A 304 -4.52 3.72 15.01
C GLY A 304 -4.01 3.35 13.61
N VAL A 305 -3.07 4.10 13.02
CA VAL A 305 -2.42 3.67 11.78
C VAL A 305 -1.49 2.50 12.06
N THR A 306 -1.70 1.39 11.36
CA THR A 306 -0.86 0.19 11.44
C THR A 306 -0.19 -0.14 10.10
N GLU A 307 -0.66 0.45 9.00
CA GLU A 307 -0.23 0.15 7.64
C GLU A 307 0.18 1.45 6.93
N ILE A 308 1.46 1.56 6.57
CA ILE A 308 2.00 2.73 5.89
C ILE A 308 2.53 2.31 4.53
N ILE A 309 2.03 2.92 3.46
CA ILE A 309 2.57 2.75 2.12
C ILE A 309 3.28 4.05 1.75
N LEU A 310 4.58 3.98 1.56
CA LEU A 310 5.38 5.09 1.08
C LEU A 310 5.48 5.07 -0.44
N ASP A 311 5.46 6.24 -1.07
CA ASP A 311 5.67 6.35 -2.51
C ASP A 311 7.09 5.92 -2.89
N VAL A 312 7.33 5.72 -4.18
CA VAL A 312 8.61 5.27 -4.72
C VAL A 312 9.76 6.10 -4.17
N PRO A 313 10.74 5.51 -3.49
CA PRO A 313 11.96 6.22 -3.12
C PRO A 313 12.78 6.55 -4.37
N GLY A 314 13.51 7.67 -4.34
CA GLY A 314 14.31 8.09 -5.49
C GLY A 314 15.55 7.24 -5.71
N ASP A 315 16.17 6.83 -4.60
CA ASP A 315 17.41 6.07 -4.55
C ASP A 315 17.58 5.44 -3.15
N GLU A 316 18.68 4.74 -2.93
CA GLU A 316 18.99 4.10 -1.65
C GLU A 316 19.10 5.11 -0.49
N ASN A 317 19.61 6.31 -0.75
CA ASN A 317 19.69 7.34 0.28
C ASN A 317 18.30 7.76 0.79
N GLU A 318 17.29 7.78 -0.05
CA GLU A 318 15.91 8.06 0.40
C GLU A 318 15.37 6.97 1.36
N PHE A 319 15.76 5.71 1.16
CA PHE A 319 15.46 4.64 2.12
C PHE A 319 16.17 4.85 3.46
N GLU A 320 17.47 5.16 3.43
CA GLU A 320 18.25 5.42 4.62
C GLU A 320 17.69 6.59 5.44
N GLN A 321 17.46 7.73 4.79
CA GLN A 321 16.94 8.92 5.47
C GLN A 321 15.54 8.66 6.06
N THR A 322 14.69 7.93 5.35
CA THR A 322 13.38 7.52 5.84
C THR A 322 13.50 6.59 7.04
N ALA A 323 14.38 5.59 6.98
CA ALA A 323 14.61 4.66 8.08
C ALA A 323 15.06 5.37 9.37
N ILE A 324 15.95 6.36 9.27
CA ILE A 324 16.38 7.18 10.41
C ILE A 324 15.17 7.85 11.09
N ALA A 325 14.28 8.47 10.32
CA ALA A 325 13.11 9.15 10.86
C ALA A 325 12.11 8.16 11.51
N PHE A 326 11.93 6.99 10.92
CA PHE A 326 11.04 5.95 11.46
C PHE A 326 11.62 5.32 12.74
N GLU A 327 12.92 5.16 12.85
CA GLU A 327 13.58 4.75 14.10
C GLU A 327 13.37 5.78 15.22
N LEU A 328 13.45 7.07 14.89
CA LEU A 328 13.14 8.15 15.83
C LEU A 328 11.66 8.09 16.27
N ALA A 329 10.74 7.84 15.35
CA ALA A 329 9.33 7.65 15.68
C ALA A 329 9.12 6.49 16.65
N GLY A 330 9.78 5.35 16.42
CA GLY A 330 9.73 4.19 17.33
C GLY A 330 10.20 4.55 18.75
N ARG A 331 11.32 5.27 18.89
CA ARG A 331 11.82 5.73 20.21
C ARG A 331 10.85 6.68 20.89
N LYS A 332 10.14 7.55 20.15
CA LYS A 332 9.13 8.45 20.71
C LYS A 332 7.95 7.65 21.27
N LEU A 333 7.45 6.68 20.51
CA LEU A 333 6.35 5.80 20.92
C LEU A 333 6.72 4.99 22.17
N GLU A 334 7.92 4.39 22.22
CA GLU A 334 8.42 3.70 23.39
C GLU A 334 8.49 4.59 24.65
N SER A 335 8.90 5.84 24.49
CA SER A 335 9.02 6.78 25.59
C SER A 335 7.66 7.29 26.11
N ALA A 336 6.63 7.28 25.28
CA ALA A 336 5.27 7.70 25.62
C ALA A 336 4.49 6.64 26.40
N THR A 337 4.86 5.34 26.29
CA THR A 337 4.22 4.23 27.02
C THR A 337 4.59 4.26 28.50
N PRO A 338 3.63 4.36 29.46
CA PRO A 338 3.92 4.44 30.88
C PRO A 338 4.69 3.20 31.41
N VAL A 339 5.67 3.44 32.29
CA VAL A 339 6.54 2.38 32.89
C VAL A 339 5.74 1.30 33.63
N SER A 340 4.51 1.60 34.10
CA SER A 340 3.64 0.65 34.78
C SER A 340 3.13 -0.51 33.92
N GLU A 341 3.11 -0.37 32.61
CA GLU A 341 2.67 -1.44 31.70
C GLU A 341 3.84 -2.33 31.23
N ARG A 342 5.07 -1.82 31.28
CA ARG A 342 6.28 -2.58 30.90
C ARG A 342 6.63 -3.70 31.89
N GLU A 343 6.28 -3.57 33.15
CA GLU A 343 6.59 -4.59 34.18
C GLU A 343 5.58 -5.77 34.21
N SER A 344 4.38 -5.60 33.64
CA SER A 344 3.38 -6.66 33.57
C SER A 344 3.65 -7.72 32.49
N VAL A 345 4.44 -7.39 31.48
CA VAL A 345 4.77 -8.30 30.36
C VAL A 345 5.97 -9.19 30.66
N LEU A 346 6.81 -8.82 31.63
CA LEU A 346 7.98 -9.64 32.03
C LEU A 346 7.67 -10.73 33.07
N VAL A 347 6.41 -10.86 33.50
CA VAL A 347 5.99 -11.80 34.57
C VAL A 347 4.92 -12.79 34.11
N SER A 348 4.53 -12.76 32.85
CA SER A 348 3.66 -13.74 32.18
C SER A 348 4.44 -14.50 31.11
#